data_02a438e3c84928eeb781ac07f0d8c7c0
#
_entry.id   02a438e3c84928eeb781ac07f0d8c7c0
#
_cell.length_a   1.000
_cell.length_b   1.000
_cell.length_c   1.000
_cell.angle_alpha   90.00
_cell.angle_beta   90.00
_cell.angle_gamma   90.00
#
_symmetry.space_group_name_H-M   'P 1'
#
loop_
_entity.id
_entity.type
_entity.pdbx_description
1 polymer ?
#
loop_
_entity_poly.entity_id
_entity_poly.type
_entity_poly.pdbx_seq_one_letter_code
_entity_poly.pdbx_strand_id
1 'polypeptide(L)'
;ISHSVASGTSVPHDTAVDVVLSKGREPLTVPSLGGMSADAAKSAIEALGLVATPTEAFSDTVAEGQIISQQTNEGTILHRGDTVAYTVSKGPEKVAVPDVVGRQRQEARTILENAGFTVQEEAILGGFFGTVRQTDPAGGTMLKKGSVVTITIV
;
A
#
# COMPACT_ATOMS: atom_id res chain seq x y z
N ILE A 1 38.74 13.87 -7.95
CA ILE A 1 40.18 13.80 -7.58
C ILE A 1 40.90 14.88 -8.34
N SER A 2 41.63 15.72 -7.65
CA SER A 2 42.46 16.77 -8.23
C SER A 2 43.84 16.83 -7.52
N HIS A 3 44.78 17.42 -8.16
CA HIS A 3 46.11 17.68 -7.60
C HIS A 3 46.57 19.09 -7.96
N SER A 4 47.43 19.67 -7.12
CA SER A 4 47.89 21.07 -7.25
C SER A 4 48.86 21.28 -8.38
N VAL A 5 49.54 20.23 -8.86
CA VAL A 5 50.49 20.27 -9.95
C VAL A 5 49.99 19.43 -11.09
N ALA A 6 49.97 19.97 -12.34
CA ALA A 6 49.48 19.24 -13.52
C ALA A 6 50.35 18.01 -13.81
N SER A 7 49.73 16.95 -14.32
CA SER A 7 50.46 15.74 -14.75
C SER A 7 51.52 16.05 -15.79
N GLY A 8 52.73 15.52 -15.60
CA GLY A 8 53.84 15.74 -16.52
C GLY A 8 54.63 17.03 -16.26
N THR A 9 54.23 17.85 -15.29
CA THR A 9 54.98 19.05 -14.90
C THR A 9 56.25 18.65 -14.15
N SER A 10 57.43 19.15 -14.56
CA SER A 10 58.69 19.01 -13.83
C SER A 10 58.73 20.04 -12.70
N VAL A 11 58.84 19.59 -11.48
CA VAL A 11 58.94 20.45 -10.30
C VAL A 11 60.26 20.19 -9.57
N PRO A 12 60.76 21.17 -8.80
CA PRO A 12 61.95 20.99 -7.97
C PRO A 12 61.76 19.82 -6.97
N HIS A 13 62.90 19.20 -6.61
CA HIS A 13 62.90 18.17 -5.57
C HIS A 13 62.33 18.76 -4.26
N ASP A 14 61.58 17.95 -3.51
CA ASP A 14 60.86 18.31 -2.28
C ASP A 14 59.73 19.32 -2.45
N THR A 15 59.19 19.51 -3.68
CA THR A 15 57.98 20.29 -3.88
C THR A 15 56.77 19.52 -3.32
N ALA A 16 56.03 20.14 -2.38
CA ALA A 16 54.79 19.56 -1.87
C ALA A 16 53.71 19.55 -2.95
N VAL A 17 53.08 18.41 -3.15
CA VAL A 17 51.95 18.23 -4.07
C VAL A 17 50.71 17.90 -3.26
N ASP A 18 49.76 18.83 -3.27
CA ASP A 18 48.46 18.59 -2.63
C ASP A 18 47.59 17.67 -3.49
N VAL A 19 47.05 16.65 -2.89
CA VAL A 19 46.16 15.71 -3.52
C VAL A 19 44.81 15.72 -2.80
N VAL A 20 43.76 16.07 -3.53
CA VAL A 20 42.38 15.96 -3.06
C VAL A 20 41.84 14.61 -3.44
N LEU A 21 41.56 13.78 -2.43
CA LEU A 21 40.92 12.47 -2.61
C LEU A 21 39.42 12.62 -2.47
N SER A 22 38.71 11.95 -3.35
CA SER A 22 37.27 11.82 -3.21
C SER A 22 36.95 10.94 -2.01
N LYS A 23 36.00 11.38 -1.17
CA LYS A 23 35.44 10.58 -0.07
C LYS A 23 34.37 9.59 -0.54
N GLY A 24 34.14 9.49 -1.85
CA GLY A 24 33.08 8.69 -2.42
C GLY A 24 31.73 9.44 -2.46
N ARG A 25 30.67 8.70 -2.67
CA ARG A 25 29.30 9.25 -2.61
C ARG A 25 28.90 9.44 -1.16
N GLU A 26 28.19 10.52 -0.86
CA GLU A 26 27.63 10.76 0.46
C GLU A 26 26.66 9.65 0.86
N PRO A 27 26.88 8.97 2.02
CA PRO A 27 25.95 7.96 2.49
C PRO A 27 24.70 8.62 3.07
N LEU A 28 23.53 8.13 2.68
CA LEU A 28 22.23 8.55 3.14
C LEU A 28 21.55 7.39 3.88
N THR A 29 21.02 7.66 5.06
CA THR A 29 20.35 6.64 5.87
C THR A 29 18.86 6.68 5.58
N VAL A 30 18.27 5.52 5.26
CA VAL A 30 16.83 5.37 5.04
C VAL A 30 16.07 5.62 6.34
N PRO A 31 15.08 6.54 6.34
CA PRO A 31 14.29 6.83 7.53
C PRO A 31 13.25 5.73 7.80
N SER A 32 12.73 5.68 9.02
CA SER A 32 11.55 4.88 9.35
C SER A 32 10.31 5.51 8.73
N LEU A 33 9.54 4.71 7.99
CA LEU A 33 8.30 5.14 7.33
C LEU A 33 7.05 4.59 8.03
N GLY A 34 7.23 3.77 9.05
CA GLY A 34 6.13 3.14 9.79
C GLY A 34 5.14 4.17 10.37
N GLY A 35 3.85 3.99 10.11
CA GLY A 35 2.80 4.89 10.60
C GLY A 35 2.69 6.26 9.89
N MET A 36 3.50 6.50 8.87
CA MET A 36 3.42 7.72 8.06
C MET A 36 2.33 7.57 6.97
N SER A 37 1.80 8.71 6.51
CA SER A 37 1.03 8.74 5.28
C SER A 37 1.97 8.60 4.06
N ALA A 38 1.42 8.12 2.94
CA ALA A 38 2.16 7.97 1.69
C ALA A 38 2.85 9.27 1.24
N ASP A 39 2.15 10.41 1.36
CA ASP A 39 2.69 11.72 0.99
C ASP A 39 3.82 12.17 1.92
N ALA A 40 3.68 11.95 3.23
CA ALA A 40 4.72 12.26 4.20
C ALA A 40 5.97 11.40 3.98
N ALA A 41 5.79 10.10 3.74
CA ALA A 41 6.88 9.17 3.44
C ALA A 41 7.60 9.56 2.14
N LYS A 42 6.85 9.86 1.08
CA LYS A 42 7.41 10.35 -0.18
C LYS A 42 8.25 11.60 0.02
N SER A 43 7.69 12.59 0.70
CA SER A 43 8.39 13.86 0.98
C SER A 43 9.67 13.64 1.80
N ALA A 44 9.64 12.76 2.79
CA ALA A 44 10.81 12.44 3.62
C ALA A 44 11.93 11.76 2.80
N ILE A 45 11.57 10.84 1.89
CA ILE A 45 12.52 10.16 1.00
C ILE A 45 13.13 11.15 0.00
N GLU A 46 12.30 11.96 -0.65
CA GLU A 46 12.74 12.93 -1.66
C GLU A 46 13.60 14.05 -1.06
N ALA A 47 13.32 14.49 0.17
CA ALA A 47 14.14 15.46 0.90
C ALA A 47 15.58 14.99 1.11
N LEU A 48 15.78 13.67 1.21
CA LEU A 48 17.12 13.06 1.29
C LEU A 48 17.77 12.88 -0.10
N GLY A 49 17.07 13.22 -1.18
CA GLY A 49 17.54 12.99 -2.55
C GLY A 49 17.48 11.54 -2.99
N LEU A 50 16.68 10.72 -2.31
CA LEU A 50 16.35 9.35 -2.67
C LEU A 50 15.09 9.32 -3.54
N VAL A 51 14.83 8.20 -4.21
CA VAL A 51 13.66 8.01 -5.07
C VAL A 51 12.63 7.13 -4.37
N ALA A 52 11.43 7.65 -4.18
CA ALA A 52 10.31 6.90 -3.61
C ALA A 52 9.69 5.96 -4.63
N THR A 53 9.55 4.67 -4.28
CA THR A 53 8.93 3.65 -5.12
C THR A 53 7.78 2.99 -4.36
N PRO A 54 6.58 3.61 -4.35
CA PRO A 54 5.42 3.04 -3.68
C PRO A 54 4.84 1.86 -4.48
N THR A 55 4.37 0.86 -3.76
CA THR A 55 3.45 -0.18 -4.23
C THR A 55 2.17 -0.10 -3.41
N GLU A 56 1.07 -0.63 -3.92
CA GLU A 56 -0.21 -0.58 -3.23
C GLU A 56 -0.71 -1.99 -2.89
N ALA A 57 -1.30 -2.15 -1.72
CA ALA A 57 -1.95 -3.39 -1.30
C ALA A 57 -3.18 -3.10 -0.44
N PHE A 58 -4.15 -4.02 -0.45
CA PHE A 58 -5.26 -3.95 0.49
C PHE A 58 -4.81 -4.33 1.89
N SER A 59 -5.39 -3.71 2.89
CA SER A 59 -5.16 -4.01 4.29
C SER A 59 -6.44 -3.82 5.11
N ASP A 60 -6.76 -4.81 5.92
CA ASP A 60 -7.90 -4.74 6.84
C ASP A 60 -7.58 -3.97 8.13
N THR A 61 -6.30 -3.78 8.41
CA THR A 61 -5.81 -3.23 9.68
C THR A 61 -5.16 -1.86 9.54
N VAL A 62 -4.64 -1.54 8.34
CA VAL A 62 -3.98 -0.26 8.06
C VAL A 62 -4.93 0.62 7.24
N ALA A 63 -5.17 1.84 7.70
CA ALA A 63 -6.04 2.79 7.01
C ALA A 63 -5.52 3.12 5.61
N GLU A 64 -6.44 3.46 4.71
CA GLU A 64 -6.13 3.90 3.34
C GLU A 64 -5.15 5.09 3.36
N GLY A 65 -4.15 5.04 2.49
CA GLY A 65 -3.12 6.06 2.35
C GLY A 65 -1.97 5.98 3.36
N GLN A 66 -1.97 5.02 4.27
CA GLN A 66 -0.88 4.80 5.23
C GLN A 66 0.06 3.67 4.79
N ILE A 67 1.28 3.70 5.31
CA ILE A 67 2.32 2.71 5.00
C ILE A 67 2.01 1.38 5.72
N ILE A 68 1.87 0.30 4.94
CA ILE A 68 1.73 -1.07 5.46
C ILE A 68 3.09 -1.63 5.87
N SER A 69 4.06 -1.49 4.98
CA SER A 69 5.40 -2.05 5.17
C SER A 69 6.45 -1.29 4.36
N GLN A 70 7.67 -1.38 4.80
CA GLN A 70 8.84 -0.80 4.16
C GLN A 70 9.73 -1.96 3.71
N GLN A 71 9.93 -2.12 2.39
CA GLN A 71 10.77 -3.18 1.83
C GLN A 71 12.26 -2.80 1.90
N THR A 72 12.57 -1.51 1.74
CA THR A 72 13.92 -1.00 1.99
C THR A 72 14.02 -0.64 3.47
N ASN A 73 14.66 -1.49 4.26
CA ASN A 73 14.71 -1.35 5.72
C ASN A 73 15.23 0.03 6.17
N GLU A 74 14.67 0.53 7.27
CA GLU A 74 15.22 1.70 7.97
C GLU A 74 16.68 1.44 8.35
N GLY A 75 17.49 2.49 8.39
CA GLY A 75 18.91 2.38 8.69
C GLY A 75 19.79 1.88 7.53
N THR A 76 19.19 1.42 6.42
CA THR A 76 19.95 1.03 5.21
C THR A 76 20.71 2.25 4.69
N ILE A 77 22.00 2.05 4.36
CA ILE A 77 22.83 3.10 3.78
C ILE A 77 22.66 3.06 2.26
N LEU A 78 22.18 4.15 1.72
CA LEU A 78 21.97 4.39 0.29
C LEU A 78 22.75 5.62 -0.16
N HIS A 79 22.65 5.94 -1.45
CA HIS A 79 23.26 7.13 -2.04
C HIS A 79 22.19 7.92 -2.79
N ARG A 80 22.48 9.17 -3.07
CA ARG A 80 21.57 10.04 -3.84
C ARG A 80 21.16 9.37 -5.16
N GLY A 81 19.84 9.32 -5.39
CA GLY A 81 19.22 8.68 -6.57
C GLY A 81 18.87 7.20 -6.38
N ASP A 82 19.27 6.57 -5.26
CA ASP A 82 18.86 5.20 -4.96
C ASP A 82 17.37 5.15 -4.56
N THR A 83 16.75 3.99 -4.74
CA THR A 83 15.31 3.79 -4.53
C THR A 83 14.99 3.29 -3.13
N VAL A 84 13.89 3.81 -2.56
CA VAL A 84 13.28 3.29 -1.33
C VAL A 84 11.90 2.75 -1.67
N ALA A 85 11.73 1.45 -1.51
CA ALA A 85 10.49 0.75 -1.78
C ALA A 85 9.65 0.59 -0.51
N TYR A 86 8.36 0.87 -0.61
CA TYR A 86 7.39 0.72 0.47
C TYR A 86 5.99 0.42 -0.06
N THR A 87 5.13 -0.14 0.79
CA THR A 87 3.75 -0.48 0.42
C THR A 87 2.76 0.42 1.13
N VAL A 88 1.85 0.99 0.36
CA VAL A 88 0.76 1.88 0.81
C VAL A 88 -0.54 1.08 0.90
N SER A 89 -1.32 1.32 1.93
CA SER A 89 -2.64 0.71 2.11
C SER A 89 -3.68 1.34 1.20
N LYS A 90 -4.45 0.50 0.52
CA LYS A 90 -5.71 0.85 -0.16
C LYS A 90 -6.93 0.73 0.75
N GLY A 91 -6.71 0.49 2.05
CA GLY A 91 -7.76 0.11 2.98
C GLY A 91 -8.26 -1.32 2.72
N PRO A 92 -9.40 -1.71 3.32
CA PRO A 92 -9.96 -3.03 3.15
C PRO A 92 -10.47 -3.27 1.72
N GLU A 93 -10.32 -4.51 1.24
CA GLU A 93 -10.90 -4.91 -0.04
C GLU A 93 -12.42 -4.79 0.01
N LYS A 94 -13.00 -3.99 -0.90
CA LYS A 94 -14.44 -3.80 -1.01
C LYS A 94 -14.95 -4.55 -2.23
N VAL A 95 -16.08 -5.26 -2.05
CA VAL A 95 -16.77 -6.03 -3.08
C VAL A 95 -18.20 -5.50 -3.19
N ALA A 96 -18.72 -5.41 -4.40
CA ALA A 96 -20.12 -5.04 -4.60
C ALA A 96 -21.05 -6.17 -4.16
N VAL A 97 -22.10 -5.86 -3.40
CA VAL A 97 -23.14 -6.81 -3.03
C VAL A 97 -23.86 -7.26 -4.31
N PRO A 98 -23.89 -8.57 -4.64
CA PRO A 98 -24.65 -9.06 -5.78
C PRO A 98 -26.16 -8.78 -5.60
N ASP A 99 -26.84 -8.46 -6.70
CA ASP A 99 -28.30 -8.35 -6.67
C ASP A 99 -28.92 -9.74 -6.69
N VAL A 100 -29.57 -10.08 -5.61
CA VAL A 100 -30.24 -11.38 -5.40
C VAL A 100 -31.76 -11.25 -5.15
N VAL A 101 -32.32 -10.06 -5.37
CA VAL A 101 -33.77 -9.84 -5.23
C VAL A 101 -34.51 -10.67 -6.27
N GLY A 102 -35.56 -11.33 -5.84
CA GLY A 102 -36.37 -12.24 -6.69
C GLY A 102 -35.78 -13.65 -6.84
N ARG A 103 -34.59 -13.94 -6.31
CA ARG A 103 -34.03 -15.29 -6.37
C ARG A 103 -34.50 -16.15 -5.21
N GLN A 104 -34.36 -17.46 -5.38
CA GLN A 104 -34.63 -18.42 -4.32
C GLN A 104 -33.57 -18.30 -3.21
N ARG A 105 -33.97 -18.49 -1.97
CA ARG A 105 -33.18 -18.39 -0.76
C ARG A 105 -31.82 -19.07 -0.87
N GLN A 106 -31.79 -20.33 -1.30
CA GLN A 106 -30.54 -21.09 -1.39
C GLN A 106 -29.61 -20.54 -2.48
N GLU A 107 -30.15 -20.13 -3.60
CA GLU A 107 -29.40 -19.54 -4.70
C GLU A 107 -28.77 -18.18 -4.25
N ALA A 108 -29.63 -17.33 -3.66
CA ALA A 108 -29.19 -16.03 -3.13
C ALA A 108 -28.06 -16.16 -2.12
N ARG A 109 -28.20 -17.08 -1.18
CA ARG A 109 -27.18 -17.38 -0.18
C ARG A 109 -25.86 -17.80 -0.85
N THR A 110 -25.91 -18.76 -1.77
CA THR A 110 -24.72 -19.22 -2.48
C THR A 110 -24.03 -18.10 -3.24
N ILE A 111 -24.79 -17.22 -3.91
CA ILE A 111 -24.23 -16.07 -4.65
C ILE A 111 -23.53 -15.11 -3.71
N LEU A 112 -24.14 -14.76 -2.58
CA LEU A 112 -23.56 -13.83 -1.60
C LEU A 112 -22.34 -14.42 -0.88
N GLU A 113 -22.40 -15.69 -0.49
CA GLU A 113 -21.25 -16.40 0.14
C GLU A 113 -20.07 -16.52 -0.83
N ASN A 114 -20.32 -16.83 -2.11
CA ASN A 114 -19.27 -16.88 -3.14
C ASN A 114 -18.64 -15.49 -3.40
N ALA A 115 -19.41 -14.41 -3.22
CA ALA A 115 -18.89 -13.05 -3.28
C ALA A 115 -18.10 -12.64 -2.02
N GLY A 116 -18.05 -13.50 -1.00
CA GLY A 116 -17.31 -13.33 0.23
C GLY A 116 -18.06 -12.61 1.35
N PHE A 117 -19.39 -12.60 1.31
CA PHE A 117 -20.25 -12.03 2.35
C PHE A 117 -20.75 -13.09 3.34
N THR A 118 -21.08 -12.66 4.54
CA THR A 118 -21.81 -13.48 5.51
C THR A 118 -23.29 -13.19 5.35
N VAL A 119 -24.10 -14.22 5.18
CA VAL A 119 -25.55 -14.06 4.95
C VAL A 119 -26.34 -14.23 6.24
N GLN A 120 -27.16 -13.24 6.56
CA GLN A 120 -28.18 -13.31 7.60
C GLN A 120 -29.56 -13.35 6.93
N GLU A 121 -30.46 -14.17 7.44
CA GLU A 121 -31.79 -14.37 6.87
C GLU A 121 -32.86 -13.88 7.83
N GLU A 122 -33.79 -13.08 7.31
CA GLU A 122 -34.99 -12.65 8.01
C GLU A 122 -36.22 -13.11 7.22
N ALA A 123 -37.13 -13.82 7.88
CA ALA A 123 -38.36 -14.29 7.26
C ALA A 123 -39.53 -13.39 7.62
N ILE A 124 -40.24 -12.90 6.61
CA ILE A 124 -41.52 -12.20 6.80
C ILE A 124 -42.63 -13.19 6.41
N LEU A 125 -43.74 -13.22 7.17
CA LEU A 125 -44.87 -14.10 6.95
C LEU A 125 -44.50 -15.60 6.93
N GLY A 126 -43.47 -16.00 7.67
CA GLY A 126 -43.01 -17.38 7.77
C GLY A 126 -42.14 -17.87 6.59
N GLY A 127 -41.85 -17.03 5.59
CA GLY A 127 -40.94 -17.36 4.49
C GLY A 127 -41.43 -18.50 3.59
N PHE A 128 -42.74 -18.65 3.40
CA PHE A 128 -43.37 -19.78 2.71
C PHE A 128 -42.93 -19.95 1.25
N PHE A 129 -42.67 -18.86 0.53
CA PHE A 129 -42.28 -18.90 -0.87
C PHE A 129 -40.79 -19.03 -1.08
N GLY A 130 -39.98 -18.76 -0.03
CA GLY A 130 -38.53 -18.87 -0.07
C GLY A 130 -37.84 -17.92 -1.04
N THR A 131 -38.52 -16.83 -1.44
CA THR A 131 -38.01 -15.85 -2.40
C THR A 131 -37.46 -14.62 -1.67
N VAL A 132 -36.31 -14.14 -2.10
CA VAL A 132 -35.71 -12.92 -1.56
C VAL A 132 -36.48 -11.70 -2.03
N ARG A 133 -37.06 -10.96 -1.10
CA ARG A 133 -37.78 -9.71 -1.37
C ARG A 133 -36.88 -8.50 -1.35
N GLN A 134 -35.89 -8.50 -0.43
CA GLN A 134 -35.01 -7.37 -0.20
C GLN A 134 -33.66 -7.84 0.32
N THR A 135 -32.61 -7.06 0.07
CA THR A 135 -31.30 -7.20 0.68
C THR A 135 -30.94 -5.93 1.44
N ASP A 136 -30.29 -6.07 2.57
CA ASP A 136 -29.74 -4.96 3.34
C ASP A 136 -28.28 -5.27 3.72
N PRO A 137 -27.30 -4.51 3.20
CA PRO A 137 -27.40 -3.42 2.23
C PRO A 137 -27.85 -3.90 0.84
N ALA A 138 -28.40 -2.98 0.06
CA ALA A 138 -28.93 -3.25 -1.27
C ALA A 138 -27.86 -3.74 -2.25
N GLY A 139 -28.27 -4.49 -3.28
CA GLY A 139 -27.41 -4.88 -4.39
C GLY A 139 -26.65 -3.68 -5.01
N GLY A 140 -25.41 -3.87 -5.38
CA GLY A 140 -24.50 -2.83 -5.89
C GLY A 140 -23.76 -2.02 -4.81
N THR A 141 -24.13 -2.13 -3.52
CA THR A 141 -23.42 -1.45 -2.44
C THR A 141 -22.03 -2.04 -2.27
N MET A 142 -21.01 -1.19 -2.18
CA MET A 142 -19.63 -1.61 -1.94
C MET A 142 -19.37 -1.85 -0.45
N LEU A 143 -19.15 -3.09 -0.08
CA LEU A 143 -18.87 -3.50 1.29
C LEU A 143 -17.52 -4.21 1.40
N LYS A 144 -16.96 -4.15 2.61
CA LYS A 144 -15.78 -4.94 2.97
C LYS A 144 -16.11 -6.43 2.84
N LYS A 145 -15.19 -7.21 2.30
CA LYS A 145 -15.29 -8.67 2.27
C LYS A 145 -15.46 -9.23 3.70
N GLY A 146 -16.36 -10.17 3.87
CA GLY A 146 -16.76 -10.70 5.17
C GLY A 146 -17.87 -9.92 5.89
N SER A 147 -18.34 -8.79 5.32
CA SER A 147 -19.48 -8.05 5.87
C SER A 147 -20.77 -8.88 5.84
N VAL A 148 -21.67 -8.57 6.77
CA VAL A 148 -22.98 -9.22 6.81
C VAL A 148 -23.91 -8.56 5.80
N VAL A 149 -24.62 -9.37 5.04
CA VAL A 149 -25.73 -8.99 4.15
C VAL A 149 -26.98 -9.73 4.63
N THR A 150 -28.00 -8.97 5.02
CA THR A 150 -29.30 -9.54 5.43
C THR A 150 -30.19 -9.70 4.21
N ILE A 151 -30.76 -10.89 4.03
CA ILE A 151 -31.78 -11.16 3.02
C ILE A 151 -33.14 -11.34 3.68
N THR A 152 -34.14 -10.60 3.21
CA THR A 152 -35.51 -10.72 3.68
C THR A 152 -36.27 -11.67 2.76
N ILE A 153 -36.86 -12.71 3.35
CA ILE A 153 -37.52 -13.84 2.62
C ILE A 153 -39.02 -13.80 2.87
N VAL A 154 -39.81 -14.02 1.81
CA VAL A 154 -41.27 -14.13 1.86
C VAL A 154 -41.74 -15.51 1.48
#